data_149f1af8c4c2879a173bb7f558bb30c9
#
_entry.id   149f1af8c4c2879a173bb7f558bb30c9
#
_cell.length_a   1.000
_cell.length_b   1.000
_cell.length_c   1.000
_cell.angle_alpha   90.00
_cell.angle_beta   90.00
_cell.angle_gamma   90.00
#
_symmetry.space_group_name_H-M   'P 1'
#
loop_
_entity.id
_entity.type
_entity.pdbx_description
1 polymer ?
#
loop_
_entity_poly.entity_id
_entity_poly.type
_entity_poly.pdbx_seq_one_letter_code
_entity_poly.pdbx_strand_id
1 'polypeptide(L)'
;MLTRAFAVFSFLFSLVIYTMTMAPTVSFWDCGEFIACSYRLAVPHPPGAPLYLLVGRVFTLIPDFLIEDIAKRVNLISVLSSAFTILFLHLTIVHLIREYLKETDGFFRYVPHV
;
A
#
# COMPACT_ATOMS: atom_id res chain seq x y z
N MET A 1 -0.78 23.89 0.08
CA MET A 1 -0.68 23.31 1.43
C MET A 1 -1.82 22.34 1.73
N LEU A 2 -3.07 22.69 1.47
CA LEU A 2 -4.26 21.87 1.78
C LEU A 2 -4.21 20.45 1.14
N THR A 3 -3.88 20.34 -0.14
CA THR A 3 -3.77 19.04 -0.84
C THR A 3 -2.79 18.07 -0.19
N ARG A 4 -1.64 18.59 0.28
CA ARG A 4 -0.65 17.74 0.97
C ARG A 4 -1.16 17.28 2.33
N ALA A 5 -1.88 18.14 3.04
CA ALA A 5 -2.48 17.79 4.32
C ALA A 5 -3.54 16.67 4.15
N PHE A 6 -4.40 16.78 3.12
CA PHE A 6 -5.36 15.71 2.80
C PHE A 6 -4.69 14.42 2.34
N ALA A 7 -3.59 14.48 1.59
CA ALA A 7 -2.83 13.29 1.20
C ALA A 7 -2.28 12.55 2.44
N VAL A 8 -1.65 13.29 3.36
CA VAL A 8 -1.15 12.73 4.62
C VAL A 8 -2.28 12.18 5.49
N PHE A 9 -3.39 12.92 5.59
CA PHE A 9 -4.57 12.47 6.33
C PHE A 9 -5.12 11.16 5.76
N SER A 10 -5.33 11.07 4.44
CA SER A 10 -5.83 9.86 3.78
C SER A 10 -4.91 8.65 4.02
N PHE A 11 -3.59 8.87 3.93
CA PHE A 11 -2.60 7.83 4.23
C PHE A 11 -2.69 7.35 5.68
N LEU A 12 -2.64 8.28 6.64
CA LEU A 12 -2.65 7.93 8.06
C LEU A 12 -3.97 7.28 8.48
N PHE A 13 -5.08 7.80 7.99
CA PHE A 13 -6.40 7.22 8.26
C PHE A 13 -6.49 5.78 7.73
N SER A 14 -6.08 5.55 6.48
CA SER A 14 -6.05 4.21 5.90
C SER A 14 -5.10 3.28 6.64
N LEU A 15 -3.91 3.76 7.01
CA LEU A 15 -2.93 3.00 7.78
C LEU A 15 -3.50 2.53 9.11
N VAL A 16 -4.19 3.41 9.85
CA VAL A 16 -4.83 3.07 11.13
C VAL A 16 -5.90 2.01 10.91
N ILE A 17 -6.83 2.23 9.96
CA ILE A 17 -7.91 1.26 9.68
C ILE A 17 -7.35 -0.11 9.28
N TYR A 18 -6.40 -0.17 8.35
CA TYR A 18 -5.82 -1.43 7.90
C TYR A 18 -5.01 -2.12 9.01
N THR A 19 -4.34 -1.38 9.88
CA THR A 19 -3.66 -1.96 11.03
C THR A 19 -4.66 -2.56 12.03
N MET A 20 -5.78 -1.87 12.28
CA MET A 20 -6.82 -2.36 13.20
C MET A 20 -7.59 -3.57 12.65
N THR A 21 -7.71 -3.68 11.32
CA THR A 21 -8.44 -4.78 10.65
C THR A 21 -7.53 -5.87 10.13
N MET A 22 -6.22 -5.73 10.30
CA MET A 22 -5.24 -6.75 9.91
C MET A 22 -5.51 -8.07 10.62
N ALA A 23 -5.40 -9.18 9.88
CA ALA A 23 -5.52 -10.52 10.46
C ALA A 23 -4.50 -10.68 11.61
N PRO A 24 -4.94 -11.09 12.81
CA PRO A 24 -4.07 -11.20 13.99
C PRO A 24 -3.04 -12.33 13.86
N THR A 25 -3.25 -13.28 12.97
CA THR A 25 -2.40 -14.43 12.70
C THR A 25 -2.56 -14.85 11.23
N VAL A 26 -2.32 -16.13 10.94
CA VAL A 26 -2.53 -16.72 9.62
C VAL A 26 -3.99 -16.57 9.18
N SER A 27 -4.20 -16.02 7.98
CA SER A 27 -5.50 -15.88 7.35
C SER A 27 -5.84 -17.14 6.52
N PHE A 28 -6.91 -17.08 5.72
CA PHE A 28 -7.35 -18.18 4.88
C PHE A 28 -6.46 -18.40 3.65
N TRP A 29 -6.66 -19.54 2.96
CA TRP A 29 -5.98 -19.92 1.71
C TRP A 29 -4.47 -20.07 1.92
N ASP A 30 -3.70 -19.67 0.94
CA ASP A 30 -2.26 -19.88 0.87
C ASP A 30 -1.44 -18.92 1.78
N CYS A 31 -2.11 -18.06 2.57
CA CYS A 31 -1.43 -17.10 3.44
C CYS A 31 -0.42 -17.78 4.38
N GLY A 32 -0.78 -18.94 4.95
CA GLY A 32 0.10 -19.69 5.84
C GLY A 32 1.36 -20.18 5.13
N GLU A 33 1.22 -20.68 3.90
CA GLU A 33 2.34 -21.12 3.09
C GLU A 33 3.27 -19.95 2.76
N PHE A 34 2.72 -18.82 2.29
CA PHE A 34 3.52 -17.65 1.95
C PHE A 34 4.24 -17.06 3.17
N ILE A 35 3.63 -17.06 4.36
CA ILE A 35 4.25 -16.65 5.62
C ILE A 35 5.40 -17.59 5.97
N ALA A 36 5.17 -18.92 5.93
CA ALA A 36 6.18 -19.93 6.22
C ALA A 36 7.34 -19.89 5.23
N CYS A 37 7.03 -19.76 3.92
CA CYS A 37 8.04 -19.65 2.88
C CYS A 37 8.85 -18.34 2.99
N SER A 38 8.24 -17.23 3.35
CA SER A 38 8.94 -15.97 3.63
C SER A 38 9.90 -16.12 4.82
N TYR A 39 9.45 -16.77 5.89
CA TYR A 39 10.26 -16.97 7.08
C TYR A 39 11.48 -17.88 6.83
N ARG A 40 11.29 -18.96 6.06
CA ARG A 40 12.32 -19.97 5.79
C ARG A 40 13.10 -19.74 4.48
N LEU A 41 12.72 -18.74 3.67
CA LEU A 41 13.19 -18.57 2.28
C LEU A 41 12.98 -19.85 1.45
N ALA A 42 11.82 -20.50 1.61
CA ALA A 42 11.41 -21.65 0.86
C ALA A 42 10.65 -21.25 -0.41
N VAL A 43 10.43 -22.21 -1.32
CA VAL A 43 9.66 -22.00 -2.54
C VAL A 43 8.23 -22.50 -2.31
N PRO A 44 7.19 -21.65 -2.48
CA PRO A 44 5.81 -22.08 -2.41
C PRO A 44 5.39 -22.85 -3.67
N HIS A 45 4.15 -23.35 -3.68
CA HIS A 45 3.61 -24.00 -4.88
C HIS A 45 3.66 -23.07 -6.12
N PRO A 46 3.73 -23.65 -7.36
CA PRO A 46 3.71 -22.86 -8.59
C PRO A 46 2.48 -21.95 -8.72
N PRO A 47 2.62 -20.73 -9.28
CA PRO A 47 3.78 -20.19 -9.99
C PRO A 47 4.86 -19.58 -9.11
N GLY A 48 4.71 -19.59 -7.77
CA GLY A 48 5.63 -18.95 -6.85
C GLY A 48 5.44 -17.42 -6.81
N ALA A 49 6.09 -16.76 -5.86
CA ALA A 49 6.06 -15.31 -5.72
C ALA A 49 7.40 -14.79 -5.17
N PRO A 50 8.50 -14.86 -5.94
CA PRO A 50 9.84 -14.63 -5.41
C PRO A 50 10.02 -13.24 -4.80
N LEU A 51 9.51 -12.19 -5.44
CA LEU A 51 9.59 -10.83 -4.92
C LEU A 51 8.84 -10.69 -3.58
N TYR A 52 7.62 -11.24 -3.50
CA TYR A 52 6.84 -11.20 -2.27
C TYR A 52 7.56 -11.91 -1.12
N LEU A 53 8.16 -13.08 -1.38
CA LEU A 53 8.89 -13.87 -0.38
C LEU A 53 10.13 -13.13 0.13
N LEU A 54 10.87 -12.46 -0.75
CA LEU A 54 12.02 -11.66 -0.35
C LEU A 54 11.61 -10.46 0.51
N VAL A 55 10.56 -9.75 0.11
CA VAL A 55 9.99 -8.67 0.93
C VAL A 55 9.47 -9.23 2.25
N GLY A 56 8.72 -10.34 2.19
CA GLY A 56 8.24 -11.05 3.39
C GLY A 56 9.38 -11.41 4.34
N ARG A 57 10.50 -11.91 3.80
CA ARG A 57 11.68 -12.21 4.61
C ARG A 57 12.20 -10.98 5.36
N VAL A 58 12.28 -9.83 4.71
CA VAL A 58 12.70 -8.58 5.37
C VAL A 58 11.78 -8.26 6.54
N PHE A 59 10.47 -8.39 6.37
CA PHE A 59 9.50 -8.15 7.43
C PHE A 59 9.60 -9.17 8.57
N THR A 60 9.95 -10.43 8.29
CA THR A 60 10.17 -11.42 9.36
C THR A 60 11.38 -11.11 10.24
N LEU A 61 12.28 -10.22 9.81
CA LEU A 61 13.43 -9.77 10.60
C LEU A 61 13.08 -8.67 11.61
N ILE A 62 11.85 -8.19 11.64
CA ILE A 62 11.38 -7.26 12.67
C ILE A 62 11.57 -7.92 14.04
N PRO A 63 12.18 -7.24 15.01
CA PRO A 63 12.44 -7.84 16.31
C PRO A 63 11.19 -8.27 17.06
N ASP A 64 11.28 -9.37 17.80
CA ASP A 64 10.17 -9.97 18.58
C ASP A 64 9.61 -9.01 19.64
N PHE A 65 10.43 -8.13 20.19
CA PHE A 65 9.97 -7.14 21.16
C PHE A 65 9.05 -6.07 20.58
N LEU A 66 9.04 -5.87 19.24
CA LEU A 66 8.13 -4.97 18.55
C LEU A 66 6.85 -5.69 18.09
N ILE A 67 7.00 -6.85 17.48
CA ILE A 67 5.89 -7.68 17.01
C ILE A 67 6.28 -9.14 17.20
N GLU A 68 5.67 -9.82 18.16
CA GLU A 68 5.99 -11.19 18.51
C GLU A 68 5.60 -12.17 17.38
N ASP A 69 4.43 -12.01 16.81
CA ASP A 69 3.87 -12.94 15.82
C ASP A 69 4.44 -12.68 14.41
N ILE A 70 5.07 -13.72 13.83
CA ILE A 70 5.65 -13.68 12.48
C ILE A 70 4.58 -13.42 11.41
N ALA A 71 3.37 -13.97 11.57
CA ALA A 71 2.29 -13.74 10.62
C ALA A 71 1.89 -12.26 10.59
N LYS A 72 1.83 -11.59 11.74
CA LYS A 72 1.58 -10.15 11.82
C LYS A 72 2.66 -9.34 11.10
N ARG A 73 3.94 -9.72 11.25
CA ARG A 73 5.05 -9.05 10.55
C ARG A 73 4.87 -9.11 9.04
N VAL A 74 4.52 -10.27 8.50
CA VAL A 74 4.31 -10.45 7.06
C VAL A 74 3.01 -9.75 6.63
N ASN A 75 1.94 -9.81 7.42
CA ASN A 75 0.68 -9.13 7.13
C ASN A 75 0.81 -7.59 7.06
N LEU A 76 1.79 -7.00 7.74
CA LEU A 76 2.12 -5.57 7.62
C LEU A 76 2.47 -5.15 6.19
N ILE A 77 2.97 -6.06 5.35
CA ILE A 77 3.21 -5.76 3.92
C ILE A 77 1.92 -5.32 3.26
N SER A 78 0.82 -6.06 3.49
CA SER A 78 -0.49 -5.74 2.94
C SER A 78 -1.04 -4.42 3.49
N VAL A 79 -0.88 -4.18 4.79
CA VAL A 79 -1.29 -2.93 5.45
C VAL A 79 -0.59 -1.73 4.82
N LEU A 80 0.74 -1.77 4.72
CA LEU A 80 1.52 -0.67 4.17
C LEU A 80 1.24 -0.48 2.68
N SER A 81 1.20 -1.56 1.90
CA SER A 81 0.91 -1.49 0.46
C SER A 81 -0.46 -0.88 0.20
N SER A 82 -1.48 -1.26 0.98
CA SER A 82 -2.83 -0.71 0.88
C SER A 82 -2.88 0.77 1.26
N ALA A 83 -2.23 1.17 2.34
CA ALA A 83 -2.15 2.57 2.76
C ALA A 83 -1.44 3.44 1.71
N PHE A 84 -0.32 2.96 1.16
CA PHE A 84 0.39 3.65 0.06
C PHE A 84 -0.45 3.71 -1.22
N THR A 85 -1.24 2.69 -1.51
CA THR A 85 -2.17 2.70 -2.65
C THR A 85 -3.16 3.85 -2.54
N ILE A 86 -3.76 4.06 -1.36
CA ILE A 86 -4.67 5.20 -1.11
C ILE A 86 -3.94 6.53 -1.27
N LEU A 87 -2.70 6.65 -0.75
CA LEU A 87 -1.89 7.85 -0.93
C LEU A 87 -1.64 8.16 -2.40
N PHE A 88 -1.13 7.18 -3.15
CA PHE A 88 -0.81 7.36 -4.57
C PHE A 88 -2.05 7.60 -5.41
N LEU A 89 -3.17 6.94 -5.11
CA LEU A 89 -4.45 7.21 -5.77
C LEU A 89 -4.88 8.67 -5.56
N HIS A 90 -4.82 9.17 -4.31
CA HIS A 90 -5.12 10.56 -4.00
C HIS A 90 -4.23 11.53 -4.80
N LEU A 91 -2.91 11.29 -4.80
CA LEU A 91 -1.96 12.14 -5.53
C LEU A 91 -2.20 12.10 -7.05
N THR A 92 -2.51 10.93 -7.60
CA THR A 92 -2.82 10.73 -9.03
C THR A 92 -4.08 11.51 -9.41
N ILE A 93 -5.16 11.38 -8.64
CA ILE A 93 -6.41 12.13 -8.89
C ILE A 93 -6.15 13.64 -8.88
N VAL A 94 -5.44 14.13 -7.86
CA VAL A 94 -5.10 15.55 -7.77
C VAL A 94 -4.25 16.02 -8.96
N HIS A 95 -3.29 15.20 -9.38
CA HIS A 95 -2.46 15.51 -10.55
C HIS A 95 -3.29 15.60 -11.83
N LEU A 96 -4.14 14.60 -12.08
CA LEU A 96 -5.00 14.58 -13.27
C LEU A 96 -5.97 15.76 -13.31
N ILE A 97 -6.60 16.10 -12.18
CA ILE A 97 -7.50 17.25 -12.10
C ILE A 97 -6.75 18.54 -12.43
N ARG A 98 -5.53 18.72 -11.90
CA ARG A 98 -4.72 19.91 -12.17
C ARG A 98 -4.32 20.03 -13.64
N GLU A 99 -3.92 18.94 -14.27
CA GLU A 99 -3.56 18.95 -15.69
C GLU A 99 -4.79 19.21 -16.55
N TYR A 100 -5.95 18.60 -16.24
CA TYR A 100 -7.20 18.86 -16.95
C TYR A 100 -7.65 20.32 -16.86
N LEU A 101 -7.61 20.93 -15.67
CA LEU A 101 -7.98 22.34 -15.50
C LEU A 101 -7.02 23.28 -16.25
N LYS A 102 -5.73 22.97 -16.23
CA LYS A 102 -4.72 23.75 -16.96
C LYS A 102 -4.94 23.70 -18.48
N GLU A 103 -5.29 22.54 -19.01
CA GLU A 103 -5.61 22.36 -20.42
C GLU A 103 -6.87 23.13 -20.79
N THR A 104 -7.90 23.09 -19.95
CA THR A 104 -9.17 23.81 -20.16
C THR A 104 -8.96 25.33 -20.13
N ASP A 105 -8.20 25.86 -19.21
CA ASP A 105 -7.84 27.30 -19.15
C ASP A 105 -7.06 27.72 -20.40
N GLY A 106 -6.16 26.87 -20.89
CA GLY A 106 -5.45 27.07 -22.15
C GLY A 106 -6.39 27.14 -23.36
N PHE A 107 -7.37 26.24 -23.42
CA PHE A 107 -8.37 26.21 -24.49
C PHE A 107 -9.22 27.49 -24.53
N PHE A 108 -9.76 27.93 -23.39
CA PHE A 108 -10.59 29.15 -23.31
C PHE A 108 -9.81 30.43 -23.62
N ARG A 109 -8.50 30.43 -23.50
CA ARG A 109 -7.64 31.59 -23.87
C ARG A 109 -7.63 31.81 -25.40
N TYR A 110 -7.88 30.79 -26.20
CA TYR A 110 -7.88 30.86 -27.68
C TYR A 110 -9.29 31.00 -28.29
N VAL A 111 -10.36 30.96 -27.50
CA VAL A 111 -11.71 31.19 -27.96
C VAL A 111 -11.98 32.70 -27.92
N PRO A 112 -12.09 33.39 -29.07
CA PRO A 112 -12.42 34.81 -29.06
C PRO A 112 -13.82 35.01 -28.47
N HIS A 113 -13.91 35.96 -27.56
CA HIS A 113 -15.20 36.39 -27.03
C HIS A 113 -16.05 36.91 -28.19
N VAL A 114 -17.07 36.14 -28.58
CA VAL A 114 -18.11 36.55 -29.53
C VAL A 114 -19.16 37.36 -28.80
#